data_e229154b92783b504f80e41aaec8a014
#
_entry.id   e229154b92783b504f80e41aaec8a014
#
_cell.length_a   1.000
_cell.length_b   1.000
_cell.length_c   1.000
_cell.angle_alpha   90.00
_cell.angle_beta   90.00
_cell.angle_gamma   90.00
#
_symmetry.space_group_name_H-M   'P 1'
#
loop_
_entity.id
_entity.type
_entity.pdbx_description
1 polymer ?
#
loop_
_entity_poly.entity_id
_entity_poly.type
_entity_poly.pdbx_seq_one_letter_code
_entity_poly.pdbx_strand_id
1 'polypeptide(L)'
;MKAGHVVFLSLMLCLPVLAQVQTTPAKDAPATAPPKSSVSADVPPSALERQFLDIVRSGDALQFLSYVPEDGVNLGRDARLATRVEIENQLTHRTGLYCKLFDSSCIPASTTGDAQAKACSYRELLTQSEKVRTASTETMRNGVRQAILVAEVHNQKCAGPVLIDFIFNYQQGGWKLFSIP
;
A
#
# COMPACT_ATOMS: atom_id res chain seq x y z
N MET A 1 7.76 49.51 33.84
CA MET A 1 6.69 50.52 33.73
C MET A 1 5.48 49.89 33.07
N LYS A 2 4.33 49.90 33.84
CA LYS A 2 2.91 49.80 33.47
C LYS A 2 2.51 48.59 32.56
N ALA A 3 1.89 47.55 33.04
CA ALA A 3 0.53 47.37 33.61
C ALA A 3 -0.58 47.71 32.62
N GLY A 4 -1.39 46.72 32.28
CA GLY A 4 -2.61 46.83 31.51
C GLY A 4 -3.42 45.52 31.57
N HIS A 5 -4.19 45.34 32.62
CA HIS A 5 -5.26 44.34 32.76
C HIS A 5 -6.47 44.81 31.97
N VAL A 6 -7.09 43.92 31.19
CA VAL A 6 -8.53 44.03 30.89
C VAL A 6 -9.14 42.64 31.00
N VAL A 7 -9.94 42.49 32.04
CA VAL A 7 -10.90 41.41 32.28
C VAL A 7 -12.18 41.77 31.55
N PHE A 8 -12.70 40.89 30.70
CA PHE A 8 -14.10 40.94 30.29
C PHE A 8 -14.77 39.60 30.58
N LEU A 9 -15.53 39.67 31.65
CA LEU A 9 -16.51 38.68 32.08
C LEU A 9 -17.80 38.96 31.29
N SER A 10 -18.27 38.03 30.48
CA SER A 10 -19.64 38.07 29.95
C SER A 10 -20.30 36.73 30.17
N LEU A 11 -21.08 36.71 31.24
CA LEU A 11 -22.07 35.69 31.55
C LEU A 11 -23.25 35.89 30.61
N MET A 12 -23.62 34.89 29.80
CA MET A 12 -24.95 34.81 29.20
C MET A 12 -25.52 33.42 29.44
N LEU A 13 -26.47 33.42 30.37
CA LEU A 13 -27.45 32.35 30.57
C LEU A 13 -28.34 32.28 29.30
N CYS A 14 -28.53 31.11 28.74
CA CYS A 14 -29.68 30.81 27.91
C CYS A 14 -30.22 29.41 28.25
N LEU A 15 -31.49 29.38 28.54
CA LEU A 15 -32.35 28.29 29.01
C LEU A 15 -32.47 27.12 28.02
N PRO A 16 -32.76 25.89 28.49
CA PRO A 16 -33.00 24.76 27.61
C PRO A 16 -34.43 24.77 27.12
N VAL A 17 -34.60 24.76 25.80
CA VAL A 17 -35.87 24.40 25.14
C VAL A 17 -35.89 22.88 24.97
N LEU A 18 -36.76 22.25 25.77
CA LEU A 18 -37.16 20.84 25.63
C LEU A 18 -38.03 20.69 24.37
N ALA A 19 -37.41 20.25 23.29
CA ALA A 19 -38.16 19.72 22.14
C ALA A 19 -38.24 18.20 22.26
N GLN A 20 -39.42 17.71 22.62
CA GLN A 20 -39.78 16.29 22.54
C GLN A 20 -39.84 15.89 21.07
N VAL A 21 -38.89 15.11 20.61
CA VAL A 21 -38.95 14.42 19.33
C VAL A 21 -39.59 13.06 19.56
N GLN A 22 -40.79 12.87 19.05
CA GLN A 22 -41.49 11.60 18.98
C GLN A 22 -40.66 10.61 18.14
N THR A 23 -40.18 9.54 18.76
CA THR A 23 -39.58 8.40 18.07
C THR A 23 -40.67 7.52 17.49
N THR A 24 -40.86 7.60 16.18
CA THR A 24 -41.51 6.54 15.42
C THR A 24 -40.55 5.37 15.26
N PRO A 25 -40.94 4.12 15.52
CA PRO A 25 -40.08 2.97 15.30
C PRO A 25 -39.90 2.75 13.80
N ALA A 26 -38.72 3.07 13.28
CA ALA A 26 -38.33 2.67 11.93
C ALA A 26 -38.03 1.17 11.92
N LYS A 27 -38.86 0.47 11.13
CA LYS A 27 -38.78 -0.92 10.74
C LYS A 27 -37.37 -1.31 10.34
N ASP A 28 -36.81 -2.34 10.99
CA ASP A 28 -35.51 -2.93 10.72
C ASP A 28 -35.32 -3.24 9.23
N ALA A 29 -34.51 -2.44 8.54
CA ALA A 29 -33.91 -2.82 7.27
C ALA A 29 -32.63 -3.58 7.61
N PRO A 30 -32.38 -4.78 7.07
CA PRO A 30 -31.13 -5.49 7.33
C PRO A 30 -29.98 -4.68 6.78
N ALA A 31 -29.08 -4.28 7.67
CA ALA A 31 -27.82 -3.65 7.32
C ALA A 31 -27.02 -4.62 6.42
N THR A 32 -26.96 -4.30 5.14
CA THR A 32 -26.11 -5.01 4.19
C THR A 32 -24.65 -4.76 4.62
N ALA A 33 -24.06 -5.75 5.27
CA ALA A 33 -22.66 -5.72 5.62
C ALA A 33 -21.84 -5.52 4.32
N PRO A 34 -20.79 -4.68 4.34
CA PRO A 34 -19.92 -4.53 3.17
C PRO A 34 -19.37 -5.90 2.79
N PRO A 35 -19.23 -6.20 1.49
CA PRO A 35 -18.70 -7.48 1.06
C PRO A 35 -17.31 -7.65 1.65
N LYS A 36 -17.16 -8.58 2.59
CA LYS A 36 -15.85 -9.08 3.00
C LYS A 36 -15.27 -9.72 1.75
N SER A 37 -14.31 -9.05 1.11
CA SER A 37 -13.46 -9.65 0.09
C SER A 37 -12.67 -10.77 0.77
N SER A 38 -13.27 -11.93 0.85
CA SER A 38 -12.60 -13.15 1.25
C SER A 38 -11.68 -13.54 0.11
N VAL A 39 -10.41 -13.10 0.17
CA VAL A 39 -9.36 -13.72 -0.64
C VAL A 39 -9.36 -15.19 -0.23
N SER A 40 -9.84 -16.05 -1.11
CA SER A 40 -10.03 -17.48 -0.87
C SER A 40 -8.74 -18.13 -0.40
N ALA A 41 -8.85 -19.01 0.58
CA ALA A 41 -7.74 -19.67 1.27
C ALA A 41 -6.79 -20.50 0.37
N ASP A 42 -7.13 -20.70 -0.89
CA ASP A 42 -6.43 -21.57 -1.85
C ASP A 42 -6.00 -20.90 -3.16
N VAL A 43 -5.69 -19.60 -3.14
CA VAL A 43 -5.14 -18.95 -4.34
C VAL A 43 -3.72 -19.48 -4.58
N PRO A 44 -3.46 -20.18 -5.71
CA PRO A 44 -2.12 -20.68 -6.00
C PRO A 44 -1.17 -19.50 -6.31
N PRO A 45 0.16 -19.66 -6.11
CA PRO A 45 1.14 -18.58 -6.36
C PRO A 45 1.05 -17.96 -7.74
N SER A 46 0.73 -18.74 -8.78
CA SER A 46 0.57 -18.23 -10.15
C SER A 46 -0.67 -17.34 -10.33
N ALA A 47 -1.72 -17.54 -9.57
CA ALA A 47 -2.88 -16.65 -9.58
C ALA A 47 -2.62 -15.39 -8.75
N LEU A 48 -1.95 -15.53 -7.59
CA LEU A 48 -1.46 -14.41 -6.79
C LEU A 48 -0.54 -13.51 -7.62
N GLU A 49 0.40 -14.11 -8.37
CA GLU A 49 1.31 -13.40 -9.26
C GLU A 49 0.55 -12.50 -10.24
N ARG A 50 -0.38 -13.09 -11.00
CA ARG A 50 -1.16 -12.32 -11.98
C ARG A 50 -1.92 -11.17 -11.31
N GLN A 51 -2.66 -11.47 -10.24
CA GLN A 51 -3.45 -10.46 -9.53
C GLN A 51 -2.58 -9.32 -9.00
N PHE A 52 -1.48 -9.66 -8.34
CA PHE A 52 -0.61 -8.66 -7.73
C PHE A 52 0.14 -7.82 -8.77
N LEU A 53 0.68 -8.43 -9.81
CA LEU A 53 1.35 -7.68 -10.88
C LEU A 53 0.37 -6.80 -11.65
N ASP A 54 -0.89 -7.20 -11.80
CA ASP A 54 -1.93 -6.37 -12.42
C ASP A 54 -2.26 -5.15 -11.54
N ILE A 55 -2.26 -5.29 -10.22
CA ILE A 55 -2.39 -4.16 -9.28
C ILE A 55 -1.22 -3.17 -9.45
N VAL A 56 0.01 -3.67 -9.55
CA VAL A 56 1.18 -2.80 -9.77
C VAL A 56 1.10 -2.12 -11.14
N ARG A 57 0.71 -2.84 -12.19
CA ARG A 57 0.55 -2.29 -13.56
C ARG A 57 -0.55 -1.23 -13.64
N SER A 58 -1.67 -1.46 -12.97
CA SER A 58 -2.80 -0.49 -12.94
C SER A 58 -2.48 0.74 -12.10
N GLY A 59 -1.60 0.61 -11.11
CA GLY A 59 -1.30 1.67 -10.13
C GLY A 59 -2.37 1.77 -9.04
N ASP A 60 -3.09 0.68 -8.77
CA ASP A 60 -4.13 0.66 -7.74
C ASP A 60 -3.53 0.54 -6.33
N ALA A 61 -3.24 1.70 -5.74
CA ALA A 61 -2.66 1.80 -4.42
C ALA A 61 -3.56 1.24 -3.30
N LEU A 62 -4.89 1.32 -3.46
CA LEU A 62 -5.83 0.78 -2.47
C LEU A 62 -5.86 -0.75 -2.49
N GLN A 63 -5.89 -1.35 -3.68
CA GLN A 63 -5.77 -2.79 -3.79
C GLN A 63 -4.40 -3.28 -3.32
N PHE A 64 -3.33 -2.56 -3.63
CA PHE A 64 -1.99 -2.87 -3.10
C PHE A 64 -2.00 -2.90 -1.57
N LEU A 65 -2.61 -1.90 -0.91
CA LEU A 65 -2.69 -1.82 0.55
C LEU A 65 -3.41 -3.02 1.18
N SER A 66 -4.32 -3.69 0.46
CA SER A 66 -5.01 -4.89 0.95
C SER A 66 -4.07 -6.08 1.20
N TYR A 67 -2.92 -6.10 0.54
CA TYR A 67 -1.87 -7.12 0.76
C TYR A 67 -0.91 -6.77 1.89
N VAL A 68 -0.88 -5.52 2.35
CA VAL A 68 -0.01 -5.08 3.45
C VAL A 68 -0.59 -5.58 4.78
N PRO A 69 0.14 -6.38 5.56
CA PRO A 69 -0.31 -6.85 6.86
C PRO A 69 -0.23 -5.72 7.92
N GLU A 70 -0.90 -5.92 9.05
CA GLU A 70 -0.93 -4.92 10.13
C GLU A 70 0.45 -4.69 10.77
N ASP A 71 1.27 -5.73 10.84
CA ASP A 71 2.64 -5.69 11.37
C ASP A 71 3.66 -5.07 10.41
N GLY A 72 3.25 -4.78 9.18
CA GLY A 72 4.08 -4.08 8.21
C GLY A 72 4.84 -4.98 7.25
N VAL A 73 5.71 -4.37 6.42
CA VAL A 73 6.44 -5.02 5.33
C VAL A 73 7.93 -4.64 5.38
N ASN A 74 8.79 -5.57 5.08
CA ASN A 74 10.22 -5.30 4.94
C ASN A 74 10.50 -4.62 3.59
N LEU A 75 11.15 -3.46 3.63
CA LEU A 75 11.48 -2.67 2.44
C LEU A 75 12.97 -2.69 2.16
N GLY A 76 13.30 -2.95 0.89
CA GLY A 76 14.67 -2.89 0.38
C GLY A 76 15.57 -4.01 0.89
N ARG A 77 16.83 -3.96 0.48
CA ARG A 77 17.85 -4.97 0.83
C ARG A 77 18.18 -5.00 2.33
N ASP A 78 18.05 -3.86 2.99
CA ASP A 78 18.34 -3.74 4.42
C ASP A 78 17.19 -4.25 5.30
N ALA A 79 16.12 -4.78 4.68
CA ALA A 79 14.94 -5.33 5.35
C ALA A 79 14.35 -4.39 6.42
N ARG A 80 14.34 -3.06 6.14
CA ARG A 80 13.73 -2.08 7.03
C ARG A 80 12.24 -2.34 7.13
N LEU A 81 11.77 -2.62 8.33
CA LEU A 81 10.33 -2.78 8.57
C LEU A 81 9.63 -1.42 8.43
N ALA A 82 8.68 -1.34 7.51
CA ALA A 82 7.75 -0.22 7.38
C ALA A 82 6.38 -0.67 7.89
N THR A 83 5.81 0.07 8.83
CA THR A 83 4.49 -0.22 9.38
C THR A 83 3.40 0.00 8.33
N ARG A 84 2.24 -0.65 8.50
CA ARG A 84 1.08 -0.44 7.62
C ARG A 84 0.70 1.04 7.53
N VAL A 85 0.67 1.75 8.65
CA VAL A 85 0.35 3.19 8.70
C VAL A 85 1.37 4.02 7.90
N GLU A 86 2.66 3.71 8.00
CA GLU A 86 3.70 4.37 7.22
C GLU A 86 3.51 4.14 5.72
N ILE A 87 3.22 2.91 5.32
CA ILE A 87 2.95 2.55 3.92
C ILE A 87 1.71 3.28 3.41
N GLU A 88 0.61 3.27 4.16
CA GLU A 88 -0.63 3.97 3.81
C GLU A 88 -0.39 5.48 3.62
N ASN A 89 0.37 6.10 4.52
CA ASN A 89 0.75 7.50 4.40
C ASN A 89 1.56 7.77 3.13
N GLN A 90 2.54 6.92 2.81
CA GLN A 90 3.34 7.07 1.60
C GLN A 90 2.49 6.90 0.32
N LEU A 91 1.56 5.97 0.31
CA LEU A 91 0.65 5.75 -0.82
C LEU A 91 -0.31 6.93 -1.00
N THR A 92 -0.89 7.44 0.10
CA THR A 92 -1.85 8.55 0.09
C THR A 92 -1.20 9.86 -0.36
N HIS A 93 -0.01 10.16 0.15
CA HIS A 93 0.72 11.40 -0.18
C HIS A 93 1.61 11.28 -1.42
N ARG A 94 1.58 10.12 -2.09
CA ARG A 94 2.37 9.85 -3.30
C ARG A 94 3.87 10.08 -3.12
N THR A 95 4.43 9.55 -2.03
CA THR A 95 5.87 9.69 -1.71
C THR A 95 6.52 8.32 -1.51
N GLY A 96 7.84 8.28 -1.43
CA GLY A 96 8.61 7.10 -1.04
C GLY A 96 8.21 5.83 -1.79
N LEU A 97 7.53 4.90 -1.13
CA LEU A 97 7.13 3.63 -1.72
C LEU A 97 6.16 3.80 -2.90
N TYR A 98 5.26 4.80 -2.87
CA TYR A 98 4.39 5.11 -4.01
C TYR A 98 5.22 5.40 -5.27
N CYS A 99 6.23 6.25 -5.14
CA CYS A 99 7.11 6.61 -6.25
C CYS A 99 7.82 5.38 -6.81
N LYS A 100 8.35 4.53 -5.95
CA LYS A 100 9.03 3.30 -6.34
C LYS A 100 8.09 2.31 -7.04
N LEU A 101 6.86 2.18 -6.56
CA LEU A 101 5.88 1.25 -7.13
C LEU A 101 5.24 1.78 -8.41
N PHE A 102 4.79 3.05 -8.43
CA PHE A 102 3.80 3.51 -9.39
C PHE A 102 4.22 4.72 -10.24
N ASP A 103 5.10 5.60 -9.74
CA ASP A 103 5.39 6.86 -10.43
C ASP A 103 6.85 7.31 -10.25
N SER A 104 7.66 7.11 -11.25
CA SER A 104 9.07 7.50 -11.19
C SER A 104 9.32 9.00 -11.19
N SER A 105 8.33 9.82 -11.50
CA SER A 105 8.49 11.29 -11.53
C SER A 105 8.83 11.88 -10.16
N CYS A 106 8.46 11.19 -9.09
CA CYS A 106 8.76 11.59 -7.73
C CYS A 106 9.97 10.84 -7.11
N ILE A 107 10.69 10.01 -7.87
CA ILE A 107 11.96 9.42 -7.41
C ILE A 107 13.05 10.50 -7.52
N PRO A 108 13.75 10.84 -6.42
CA PRO A 108 14.86 11.78 -6.50
C PRO A 108 15.91 11.32 -7.53
N ALA A 109 16.39 12.26 -8.33
CA ALA A 109 17.48 11.98 -9.26
C ALA A 109 18.69 11.46 -8.46
N SER A 110 19.25 10.31 -8.87
CA SER A 110 20.45 9.77 -8.25
C SER A 110 21.61 10.74 -8.49
N THR A 111 22.27 11.16 -7.41
CA THR A 111 23.48 11.98 -7.47
C THR A 111 24.74 11.17 -7.78
N THR A 112 24.63 9.86 -7.94
CA THR A 112 25.73 8.98 -8.31
C THR A 112 25.92 8.95 -9.83
N GLY A 113 26.93 9.58 -10.29
CA GLY A 113 27.72 9.72 -11.51
C GLY A 113 27.32 9.10 -12.85
N ASP A 114 26.41 8.18 -12.94
CA ASP A 114 25.93 7.63 -14.21
C ASP A 114 24.71 8.40 -14.70
N ALA A 115 24.97 9.53 -15.33
CA ALA A 115 23.98 10.52 -15.76
C ALA A 115 22.98 10.04 -16.84
N GLN A 116 22.93 8.76 -17.18
CA GLN A 116 22.12 8.26 -18.29
C GLN A 116 21.02 7.26 -17.91
N ALA A 117 21.03 6.71 -16.70
CA ALA A 117 20.01 5.74 -16.30
C ALA A 117 18.91 6.40 -15.46
N LYS A 118 17.75 6.61 -16.06
CA LYS A 118 16.55 7.08 -15.34
C LYS A 118 16.11 6.00 -14.33
N ALA A 119 15.88 6.40 -13.08
CA ALA A 119 15.18 5.53 -12.13
C ALA A 119 13.73 5.33 -12.61
N CYS A 120 13.31 4.07 -12.75
CA CYS A 120 11.95 3.73 -13.17
C CYS A 120 11.16 3.14 -12.00
N SER A 121 9.86 3.41 -11.96
CA SER A 121 8.95 2.72 -11.06
C SER A 121 8.71 1.27 -11.50
N TYR A 122 8.27 0.41 -10.59
CA TYR A 122 7.93 -0.98 -10.96
C TYR A 122 6.80 -1.04 -11.98
N ARG A 123 5.84 -0.12 -11.91
CA ARG A 123 4.79 0.03 -12.92
C ARG A 123 5.38 0.30 -14.31
N GLU A 124 6.28 1.27 -14.43
CA GLU A 124 6.95 1.55 -15.72
C GLU A 124 7.75 0.35 -16.22
N LEU A 125 8.49 -0.31 -15.33
CA LEU A 125 9.24 -1.53 -15.68
C LEU A 125 8.32 -2.64 -16.18
N LEU A 126 7.18 -2.87 -15.55
CA LEU A 126 6.24 -3.92 -15.92
C LEU A 126 5.39 -3.59 -17.16
N THR A 127 5.20 -2.31 -17.48
CA THR A 127 4.33 -1.88 -18.61
C THR A 127 5.07 -1.41 -19.86
N GLN A 128 6.30 -0.91 -19.70
CA GLN A 128 7.06 -0.28 -20.78
C GLN A 128 8.32 -1.06 -21.18
N SER A 129 8.58 -2.19 -20.53
CA SER A 129 9.74 -3.01 -20.88
C SER A 129 9.50 -3.81 -22.14
N GLU A 130 10.55 -3.95 -22.96
CA GLU A 130 10.52 -4.73 -24.19
C GLU A 130 10.27 -6.22 -23.92
N LYS A 131 10.73 -6.69 -22.76
CA LYS A 131 10.58 -8.06 -22.33
C LYS A 131 10.32 -8.11 -20.82
N VAL A 132 9.26 -8.80 -20.47
CA VAL A 132 8.92 -9.12 -19.07
C VAL A 132 8.75 -10.63 -18.97
N ARG A 133 9.51 -11.25 -18.08
CA ARG A 133 9.36 -12.65 -17.70
C ARG A 133 8.94 -12.71 -16.24
N THR A 134 7.92 -13.47 -15.93
CA THR A 134 7.45 -13.62 -14.57
C THR A 134 7.48 -15.08 -14.18
N ALA A 135 7.73 -15.33 -12.91
CA ALA A 135 7.69 -16.65 -12.30
C ALA A 135 7.22 -16.54 -10.85
N SER A 136 6.53 -17.55 -10.39
CA SER A 136 6.15 -17.67 -9.00
C SER A 136 6.49 -19.05 -8.46
N THR A 137 6.98 -19.08 -7.23
CA THR A 137 7.29 -20.32 -6.51
C THR A 137 6.68 -20.29 -5.13
N GLU A 138 6.31 -21.46 -4.62
CA GLU A 138 5.88 -21.65 -3.23
C GLU A 138 6.94 -22.43 -2.48
N THR A 139 7.21 -22.02 -1.25
CA THR A 139 8.15 -22.69 -0.36
C THR A 139 7.66 -22.64 1.08
N MET A 140 8.23 -23.49 1.93
CA MET A 140 8.06 -23.43 3.37
C MET A 140 9.31 -22.86 4.01
N ARG A 141 9.19 -21.76 4.76
CA ARG A 141 10.30 -21.15 5.49
C ARG A 141 9.90 -20.95 6.96
N ASN A 142 10.63 -21.58 7.87
CA ASN A 142 10.36 -21.52 9.31
C ASN A 142 8.90 -21.88 9.67
N GLY A 143 8.31 -22.87 8.98
CA GLY A 143 6.93 -23.29 9.21
C GLY A 143 5.86 -22.38 8.58
N VAL A 144 6.25 -21.31 7.87
CA VAL A 144 5.34 -20.39 7.17
C VAL A 144 5.37 -20.70 5.67
N ARG A 145 4.19 -20.83 5.06
CA ARG A 145 4.07 -20.88 3.59
C ARG A 145 4.44 -19.51 3.01
N GLN A 146 5.36 -19.52 2.06
CA GLN A 146 5.78 -18.30 1.34
C GLN A 146 5.55 -18.47 -0.15
N ALA A 147 5.08 -17.41 -0.81
CA ALA A 147 5.12 -17.26 -2.25
C ALA A 147 6.17 -16.21 -2.62
N ILE A 148 7.04 -16.54 -3.56
CA ILE A 148 8.02 -15.61 -4.12
C ILE A 148 7.61 -15.36 -5.56
N LEU A 149 7.28 -14.10 -5.87
CA LEU A 149 6.96 -13.62 -7.21
C LEU A 149 8.16 -12.88 -7.75
N VAL A 150 8.67 -13.32 -8.89
CA VAL A 150 9.84 -12.73 -9.54
C VAL A 150 9.43 -12.18 -10.89
N ALA A 151 9.80 -10.94 -11.19
CA ALA A 151 9.71 -10.36 -12.51
C ALA A 151 11.12 -9.95 -13.00
N GLU A 152 11.59 -10.60 -14.05
CA GLU A 152 12.76 -10.20 -14.81
C GLU A 152 12.33 -9.26 -15.92
N VAL A 153 12.79 -8.03 -15.91
CA VAL A 153 12.41 -7.00 -16.86
C VAL A 153 13.64 -6.46 -17.59
N HIS A 154 13.49 -6.24 -18.88
CA HIS A 154 14.52 -5.61 -19.70
C HIS A 154 13.96 -4.32 -20.30
N ASN A 155 14.56 -3.18 -19.89
CA ASN A 155 14.16 -1.86 -20.35
C ASN A 155 15.41 -1.01 -20.55
N GLN A 156 15.70 -0.65 -21.80
CA GLN A 156 16.90 0.14 -22.13
C GLN A 156 16.90 1.55 -21.52
N LYS A 157 15.71 2.10 -21.22
CA LYS A 157 15.56 3.43 -20.61
C LYS A 157 15.80 3.42 -19.10
N CYS A 158 15.77 2.25 -18.47
CA CYS A 158 15.78 2.05 -17.04
C CYS A 158 17.03 1.28 -16.55
N ALA A 159 18.20 1.47 -17.14
CA ALA A 159 19.47 0.90 -16.68
C ALA A 159 19.59 -0.63 -16.67
N GLY A 160 19.24 -1.30 -17.77
CA GLY A 160 19.56 -2.73 -17.97
C GLY A 160 18.53 -3.69 -17.34
N PRO A 161 18.85 -4.99 -17.28
CA PRO A 161 17.94 -5.97 -16.73
C PRO A 161 17.76 -5.73 -15.23
N VAL A 162 16.50 -5.70 -14.80
CA VAL A 162 16.12 -5.53 -13.40
C VAL A 162 15.36 -6.76 -12.94
N LEU A 163 15.74 -7.27 -11.78
CA LEU A 163 15.01 -8.33 -11.09
C LEU A 163 14.18 -7.68 -9.97
N ILE A 164 12.87 -7.89 -10.02
CA ILE A 164 11.92 -7.43 -9.01
C ILE A 164 11.37 -8.67 -8.34
N ASP A 165 11.52 -8.80 -7.03
CA ASP A 165 11.01 -9.92 -6.26
C ASP A 165 10.07 -9.42 -5.14
N PHE A 166 8.89 -10.00 -5.07
CA PHE A 166 7.93 -9.76 -3.99
C PHE A 166 7.76 -11.06 -3.22
N ILE A 167 7.90 -10.98 -1.90
CA ILE A 167 7.73 -12.15 -1.02
C ILE A 167 6.44 -11.98 -0.24
N PHE A 168 5.63 -13.03 -0.24
CA PHE A 168 4.38 -13.12 0.50
C PHE A 168 4.44 -14.24 1.51
N ASN A 169 3.85 -14.01 2.67
CA ASN A 169 3.55 -15.04 3.68
C ASN A 169 2.05 -15.35 3.63
N TYR A 170 1.74 -16.64 3.80
CA TYR A 170 0.34 -17.03 3.99
C TYR A 170 -0.05 -16.84 5.45
N GLN A 171 -0.96 -15.90 5.72
CA GLN A 171 -1.38 -15.50 7.07
C GLN A 171 -2.89 -15.28 7.12
N GLN A 172 -3.53 -15.67 8.21
CA GLN A 172 -4.95 -15.40 8.47
C GLN A 172 -5.90 -15.74 7.29
N GLY A 173 -5.60 -16.85 6.60
CA GLY A 173 -6.41 -17.32 5.49
C GLY A 173 -6.17 -16.59 4.15
N GLY A 174 -5.04 -15.89 3.98
CA GLY A 174 -4.69 -15.23 2.72
C GLY A 174 -3.21 -14.90 2.59
N TRP A 175 -2.82 -14.53 1.38
CA TRP A 175 -1.47 -14.06 1.10
C TRP A 175 -1.29 -12.62 1.54
N LYS A 176 -0.27 -12.36 2.34
CA LYS A 176 0.13 -11.03 2.79
C LYS A 176 1.56 -10.73 2.40
N LEU A 177 1.81 -9.51 1.98
CA LEU A 177 3.13 -9.06 1.57
C LEU A 177 4.10 -9.09 2.76
N PHE A 178 5.24 -9.74 2.58
CA PHE A 178 6.28 -9.83 3.60
C PHE A 178 7.48 -8.93 3.26
N SER A 179 7.87 -8.89 1.98
CA SER A 179 9.01 -8.08 1.55
C SER A 179 8.82 -7.50 0.15
N ILE A 180 9.34 -6.28 -0.03
CA ILE A 180 9.46 -5.54 -1.29
C ILE A 180 10.94 -5.21 -1.49
N PRO A 181 11.54 -5.45 -2.69
CA PRO A 181 12.96 -5.24 -2.95
C PRO A 181 13.38 -3.77 -2.89
#